data_284cc6cad0995d7a19db466d06955a37
#
_entry.id   284cc6cad0995d7a19db466d06955a37
#
_cell.length_a   1.000
_cell.length_b   1.000
_cell.length_c   1.000
_cell.angle_alpha   90.00
_cell.angle_beta   90.00
_cell.angle_gamma   90.00
#
_symmetry.space_group_name_H-M   'P 1'
#
loop_
_entity.id
_entity.type
_entity.pdbx_description
1 polymer ?
#
loop_
_entity_poly.entity_id
_entity_poly.type
_entity_poly.pdbx_seq_one_letter_code
_entity_poly.pdbx_strand_id
1 'polypeptide(L)' 'RARQSLVRRERNVAMKSKLRTFVKNVVKAINSGDKTLAGENYKVAVPVIDSSVSKGIIHKNKAARYKSRLNKQINELS' A
#
# COMPACT_ATOMS: atom_id res chain seq x y z
N ARG A 1 16.82 -10.30 -23.47
CA ARG A 1 16.44 -9.06 -22.77
C ARG A 1 14.94 -8.81 -22.80
N ALA A 2 14.29 -9.03 -23.93
CA ALA A 2 12.83 -8.87 -24.05
C ALA A 2 12.10 -9.78 -23.07
N ARG A 3 12.59 -11.02 -22.89
CA ARG A 3 12.02 -11.99 -21.97
C ARG A 3 12.11 -11.52 -20.50
N GLN A 4 13.25 -10.93 -20.12
CA GLN A 4 13.43 -10.39 -18.78
C GLN A 4 12.52 -9.19 -18.53
N SER A 5 12.35 -8.34 -19.53
CA SER A 5 11.45 -7.18 -19.44
C SER A 5 10.01 -7.61 -19.21
N LEU A 6 9.55 -8.65 -19.91
CA LEU A 6 8.20 -9.19 -19.73
C LEU A 6 7.99 -9.74 -18.31
N VAL A 7 8.95 -10.50 -17.80
CA VAL A 7 8.89 -11.08 -16.45
C VAL A 7 8.84 -9.95 -15.40
N ARG A 8 9.69 -8.93 -15.55
CA ARG A 8 9.67 -7.78 -14.64
C ARG A 8 8.35 -7.05 -14.68
N ARG A 9 7.80 -6.86 -15.87
CA ARG A 9 6.51 -6.17 -16.06
C ARG A 9 5.38 -6.92 -15.36
N GLU A 10 5.33 -8.24 -15.51
CA GLU A 10 4.32 -9.08 -14.86
C GLU A 10 4.44 -9.00 -13.34
N ARG A 11 5.65 -9.09 -12.80
CA ARG A 11 5.89 -8.95 -11.36
C ARG A 11 5.47 -7.58 -10.85
N ASN A 12 5.79 -6.52 -11.59
CA ASN A 12 5.44 -5.16 -11.21
C ASN A 12 3.92 -4.95 -11.21
N VAL A 13 3.23 -5.49 -12.19
CA VAL A 13 1.76 -5.41 -12.26
C VAL A 13 1.14 -6.14 -11.07
N ALA A 14 1.60 -7.35 -10.76
CA ALA A 14 1.10 -8.13 -9.62
C ALA A 14 1.33 -7.40 -8.30
N MET A 15 2.52 -6.84 -8.10
CA MET A 15 2.85 -6.11 -6.89
C MET A 15 2.08 -4.80 -6.76
N LYS A 16 1.90 -4.09 -7.87
CA LYS A 16 1.07 -2.87 -7.88
C LYS A 16 -0.37 -3.17 -7.53
N SER A 17 -0.91 -4.27 -8.05
CA SER A 17 -2.27 -4.71 -7.74
C SER A 17 -2.41 -5.06 -6.27
N LYS A 18 -1.44 -5.77 -5.72
CA LYS A 18 -1.40 -6.13 -4.30
C LYS A 18 -1.35 -4.87 -3.43
N LEU A 19 -0.44 -3.95 -3.73
CA LEU A 19 -0.30 -2.69 -3.02
C LEU A 19 -1.60 -1.91 -3.04
N ARG A 20 -2.21 -1.77 -4.22
CA ARG A 20 -3.47 -1.05 -4.39
C ARG A 20 -4.58 -1.66 -3.57
N THR A 21 -4.67 -2.99 -3.54
CA THR A 21 -5.69 -3.71 -2.77
C THR A 21 -5.55 -3.45 -1.27
N PHE A 22 -4.33 -3.54 -0.74
CA PHE A 22 -4.09 -3.30 0.69
C PHE A 22 -4.37 -1.85 1.08
N VAL A 23 -3.93 -0.89 0.26
CA VAL A 23 -4.22 0.53 0.50
C VAL A 23 -5.72 0.79 0.44
N LYS A 24 -6.41 0.22 -0.55
CA LYS A 24 -7.85 0.37 -0.71
C LYS A 24 -8.61 -0.17 0.50
N ASN A 25 -8.16 -1.31 1.06
CA ASN A 25 -8.79 -1.88 2.26
C ASN A 25 -8.70 -0.93 3.45
N VAL A 26 -7.55 -0.26 3.62
CA VAL A 26 -7.40 0.74 4.68
C VAL A 26 -8.35 1.91 4.44
N VAL A 27 -8.41 2.42 3.22
CA VAL A 27 -9.29 3.55 2.85
C VAL A 27 -10.75 3.18 3.08
N LYS A 28 -11.16 1.97 2.71
CA LYS A 28 -12.54 1.50 2.96
C LYS A 28 -12.89 1.51 4.44
N ALA A 29 -11.97 1.01 5.28
CA ALA A 29 -12.17 0.99 6.72
C ALA A 29 -12.28 2.41 7.29
N ILE A 30 -11.45 3.33 6.79
CA ILE A 30 -11.50 4.74 7.17
C ILE A 30 -12.85 5.34 6.80
N ASN A 31 -13.31 5.10 5.57
CA ASN A 31 -14.58 5.63 5.08
C ASN A 31 -15.79 5.07 5.84
N SER A 32 -15.69 3.84 6.36
CA SER A 32 -16.74 3.25 7.19
C SER A 32 -16.69 3.74 8.64
N GLY A 33 -15.64 4.48 9.01
CA GLY A 33 -15.49 5.02 10.37
C GLY A 33 -14.98 4.00 11.37
N ASP A 34 -14.51 2.83 10.93
CA ASP A 34 -14.03 1.78 11.81
C ASP A 34 -12.53 1.95 12.06
N LYS A 35 -12.20 2.65 13.13
CA LYS A 35 -10.80 2.94 13.51
C LYS A 35 -10.01 1.66 13.77
N THR A 36 -10.60 0.69 14.45
CA THR A 36 -9.94 -0.57 14.78
C THR A 36 -9.59 -1.35 13.53
N LEU A 37 -10.55 -1.50 12.62
CA LEU A 37 -10.32 -2.20 11.35
C LEU A 37 -9.32 -1.45 10.49
N ALA A 38 -9.41 -0.11 10.43
CA ALA A 38 -8.47 0.70 9.67
C ALA A 38 -7.05 0.53 10.20
N GLY A 39 -6.86 0.51 11.50
CA GLY A 39 -5.57 0.28 12.13
C GLY A 39 -5.01 -1.11 11.84
N GLU A 40 -5.84 -2.13 11.89
CA GLU A 40 -5.45 -3.50 11.57
C GLU A 40 -5.04 -3.62 10.09
N ASN A 41 -5.85 -3.08 9.19
CA ASN A 41 -5.54 -3.09 7.76
C ASN A 41 -4.27 -2.30 7.46
N TYR A 42 -4.04 -1.20 8.17
CA TYR A 42 -2.83 -0.40 8.03
C TYR A 42 -1.58 -1.20 8.42
N LYS A 43 -1.64 -1.93 9.53
CA LYS A 43 -0.52 -2.78 9.98
C LYS A 43 -0.14 -3.82 8.93
N VAL A 44 -1.11 -4.36 8.22
CA VAL A 44 -0.88 -5.33 7.15
C VAL A 44 -0.39 -4.64 5.88
N ALA A 45 -0.85 -3.42 5.62
CA ALA A 45 -0.47 -2.66 4.44
C ALA A 45 0.97 -2.14 4.50
N VAL A 46 1.46 -1.76 5.67
CA VAL A 46 2.80 -1.18 5.83
C VAL A 46 3.91 -2.10 5.27
N PRO A 47 3.96 -3.40 5.62
CA PRO A 47 4.97 -4.29 5.03
C PRO A 47 4.88 -4.38 3.52
N VAL A 48 3.67 -4.33 2.96
CA VAL A 48 3.46 -4.37 1.50
C VAL A 48 3.99 -3.10 0.85
N ILE A 49 3.75 -1.94 1.47
CA ILE A 49 4.27 -0.65 0.99
C ILE A 49 5.80 -0.67 1.01
N ASP A 50 6.39 -1.10 2.12
CA ASP A 50 7.85 -1.15 2.26
C ASP A 50 8.48 -2.14 1.28
N SER A 51 7.87 -3.30 1.09
CA SER A 51 8.31 -4.30 0.13
C SER A 51 8.27 -3.75 -1.29
N SER A 52 7.25 -2.96 -1.62
CA SER A 52 7.12 -2.32 -2.93
C SER A 52 8.26 -1.34 -3.20
N VAL A 53 8.74 -0.64 -2.17
CA VAL A 53 9.92 0.23 -2.28
C VAL A 53 11.17 -0.60 -2.55
N SER A 54 11.37 -1.67 -1.77
CA SER A 54 12.54 -2.56 -1.92
C SER A 54 12.62 -3.17 -3.31
N LYS A 55 11.47 -3.46 -3.91
CA LYS A 55 11.40 -4.05 -5.25
C LYS A 55 11.39 -3.02 -6.38
N GLY A 56 11.48 -1.73 -6.04
CA GLY A 56 11.53 -0.66 -7.03
C GLY A 56 10.21 -0.38 -7.73
N ILE A 57 9.09 -0.81 -7.15
CA ILE A 57 7.75 -0.64 -7.74
C ILE A 57 7.24 0.78 -7.49
N ILE A 58 7.49 1.31 -6.31
CA ILE A 58 7.21 2.71 -5.98
C ILE A 58 8.44 3.35 -5.35
N HIS A 59 8.51 4.67 -5.44
CA HIS A 59 9.60 5.43 -4.83
C HIS A 59 9.36 5.56 -3.33
N LYS A 60 10.44 5.67 -2.55
CA LYS A 60 10.36 5.82 -1.09
C LYS A 60 9.52 7.03 -0.67
N ASN A 61 9.54 8.10 -1.45
CA ASN A 61 8.75 9.30 -1.17
C ASN A 61 7.26 9.03 -1.28
N LYS A 62 6.84 8.23 -2.27
CA LYS A 62 5.44 7.83 -2.42
C LYS A 62 5.01 6.93 -1.27
N ALA A 63 5.87 6.00 -0.87
CA ALA A 63 5.62 5.12 0.28
C ALA A 63 5.44 5.93 1.56
N ALA A 64 6.30 6.91 1.78
CA ALA A 64 6.21 7.80 2.95
C ALA A 64 4.88 8.56 2.95
N ARG A 65 4.46 9.06 1.78
CA ARG A 65 3.17 9.76 1.65
C ARG A 65 1.99 8.84 1.96
N TYR A 66 2.01 7.60 1.46
CA TYR A 66 0.96 6.63 1.77
C TYR A 66 0.86 6.40 3.27
N LYS A 67 1.98 6.10 3.90
CA LYS A 67 2.02 5.81 5.33
C LYS A 67 1.56 7.01 6.16
N SER A 68 2.07 8.19 5.86
CA SER A 68 1.74 9.42 6.58
C SER A 68 0.26 9.77 6.42
N ARG A 69 -0.25 9.74 5.19
CA ARG A 69 -1.64 10.10 4.88
C ARG A 69 -2.62 9.14 5.54
N LEU A 70 -2.37 7.83 5.41
CA LEU A 70 -3.26 6.82 6.00
C LEU A 70 -3.24 6.89 7.52
N ASN A 71 -2.06 7.04 8.11
CA ASN A 71 -1.93 7.17 9.56
C ASN A 71 -2.68 8.38 10.08
N LYS A 72 -2.56 9.52 9.40
CA LYS A 72 -3.27 10.73 9.76
C LYS A 72 -4.79 10.53 9.72
N GLN A 73 -5.28 9.93 8.65
CA GLN A 73 -6.71 9.68 8.49
C GLN A 73 -7.24 8.74 9.57
N ILE A 74 -6.48 7.72 9.94
CA ILE A 74 -6.85 6.80 11.01
C ILE A 74 -6.92 7.54 12.35
N ASN A 75 -5.94 8.40 12.62
CA ASN A 75 -5.91 9.18 13.86
C ASN A 75 -7.06 10.18 13.95
N GLU A 76 -7.59 10.62 12.81
CA GLU A 76 -8.75 11.51 12.77
C GLU A 76 -10.07 10.79 13.07
N LEU A 77 -10.08 9.46 13.00
CA LEU A 77 -11.24 8.68 13.41
C LEU A 77 -11.33 8.66 14.93
N SER A 78 -12.46 8.96 15.43
CA SER A 78 -12.67 9.03 16.90
C SER A 78 -13.24 7.76 17.49
#